data_273ecc0768de37cfb5db911d794e90c8
#
_entry.id   273ecc0768de37cfb5db911d794e90c8
#
_cell.length_a   1.000
_cell.length_b   1.000
_cell.length_c   1.000
_cell.angle_alpha   90.00
_cell.angle_beta   90.00
_cell.angle_gamma   90.00
#
_symmetry.space_group_name_H-M   'P 1'
#
loop_
_entity.id
_entity.type
_entity.pdbx_description
1 polymer ?
#
loop_
_entity_poly.entity_id
_entity_poly.type
_entity_poly.pdbx_seq_one_letter_code
_entity_poly.pdbx_strand_id
1 'polypeptide(L)'
;MAVKFVMRITFLLLLAVAYGLAEGAPPMAKPNCPASCRNVSIPYPFGIGSNCFMHKSYEIVCNERGVAAAFLVLPRIRVEVLEIRITDPFNTNDSFSEPGLIRVKMPIISSNCINKSSAGSVAGVNTSGTPFFFSSYRNKFVSVGCDNLATMTGLDTVMVVGCKTDCSNEKLIGKCSGFDCCQTRVPDGIQLLNVTFSNTSSCKRAFLAETQWLDKTDLSASNHDLNLDYVPVVLEWTVFNFTYYDTMELYLRRHINRDYTRYGVEYYYCRYGFEGNPYLNMGCQGKLLLPTPLIFRYFSHYMPYFDSYIDHSFFFLLLLNICLYIYIYILAIDRSA
;
A
#
# COMPACT_ATOMS: atom_id res chain seq x y z
N MET A 1 41.08 2.32 -36.46
CA MET A 1 40.04 1.28 -36.53
C MET A 1 40.00 0.40 -35.27
N ALA A 2 41.13 -0.02 -34.72
CA ALA A 2 41.18 -0.91 -33.54
C ALA A 2 40.51 -0.29 -32.27
N VAL A 3 40.72 1.01 -31.98
CA VAL A 3 40.16 1.69 -30.80
C VAL A 3 38.63 1.70 -30.81
N LYS A 4 38.01 1.99 -31.96
CA LYS A 4 36.56 1.98 -32.11
C LYS A 4 35.98 0.57 -31.95
N PHE A 5 36.72 -0.45 -32.34
CA PHE A 5 36.32 -1.84 -32.19
C PHE A 5 36.40 -2.29 -30.73
N VAL A 6 37.47 -1.96 -30.02
CA VAL A 6 37.65 -2.24 -28.60
C VAL A 6 36.57 -1.52 -27.76
N MET A 7 36.30 -0.23 -28.01
CA MET A 7 35.21 0.49 -27.33
C MET A 7 33.83 -0.15 -27.55
N ARG A 8 33.52 -0.66 -28.74
CA ARG A 8 32.26 -1.36 -29.00
C ARG A 8 32.17 -2.68 -28.23
N ILE A 9 33.26 -3.43 -28.17
CA ILE A 9 33.27 -4.71 -27.43
C ILE A 9 33.14 -4.45 -25.93
N THR A 10 33.88 -3.48 -25.36
CA THR A 10 33.74 -3.14 -23.93
C THR A 10 32.36 -2.62 -23.58
N PHE A 11 31.76 -1.82 -24.44
CA PHE A 11 30.38 -1.34 -24.24
C PHE A 11 29.36 -2.49 -24.29
N LEU A 12 29.52 -3.44 -25.24
CA LEU A 12 28.66 -4.64 -25.33
C LEU A 12 28.85 -5.57 -24.13
N LEU A 13 30.08 -5.73 -23.64
CA LEU A 13 30.36 -6.52 -22.43
C LEU A 13 29.77 -5.84 -21.19
N LEU A 14 29.87 -4.52 -21.06
CA LEU A 14 29.24 -3.77 -19.95
C LEU A 14 27.72 -3.86 -20.02
N LEU A 15 27.13 -3.78 -21.23
CA LEU A 15 25.70 -4.02 -21.41
C LEU A 15 25.32 -5.46 -21.06
N ALA A 16 26.08 -6.46 -21.50
CA ALA A 16 25.82 -7.86 -21.18
C ALA A 16 25.93 -8.15 -19.69
N VAL A 17 26.91 -7.55 -18.99
CA VAL A 17 27.03 -7.60 -17.54
C VAL A 17 25.86 -6.87 -16.86
N ALA A 18 25.48 -5.71 -17.35
CA ALA A 18 24.33 -4.97 -16.83
C ALA A 18 23.01 -5.72 -17.04
N TYR A 19 22.84 -6.39 -18.19
CA TYR A 19 21.69 -7.26 -18.46
C TYR A 19 21.73 -8.57 -17.65
N GLY A 20 22.90 -9.16 -17.45
CA GLY A 20 23.07 -10.38 -16.65
C GLY A 20 22.90 -10.15 -15.14
N LEU A 21 23.12 -8.92 -14.67
CA LEU A 21 22.91 -8.49 -13.28
C LEU A 21 21.50 -7.89 -13.06
N ALA A 22 20.69 -7.75 -14.10
CA ALA A 22 19.27 -7.42 -13.97
C ALA A 22 18.54 -8.68 -13.46
N GLU A 23 18.77 -9.02 -12.19
CA GLU A 23 17.86 -9.91 -11.48
C GLU A 23 16.48 -9.27 -11.57
N GLY A 24 15.49 -10.04 -12.01
CA GLY A 24 14.11 -9.59 -12.08
C GLY A 24 13.66 -9.09 -10.69
N ALA A 25 12.75 -8.13 -10.65
CA ALA A 25 12.20 -7.63 -9.38
C ALA A 25 11.86 -8.80 -8.44
N PRO A 26 12.18 -8.68 -7.14
CA PRO A 26 11.98 -9.77 -6.18
C PRO A 26 10.53 -10.25 -6.19
N PRO A 27 10.30 -11.56 -6.08
CA PRO A 27 8.96 -12.12 -6.14
C PRO A 27 8.11 -11.58 -5.00
N MET A 28 6.92 -11.07 -5.32
CA MET A 28 5.97 -10.56 -4.32
C MET A 28 4.93 -11.59 -3.95
N ALA A 29 4.54 -12.46 -4.88
CA ALA A 29 3.58 -13.55 -4.65
C ALA A 29 4.31 -14.85 -4.25
N LYS A 30 3.57 -15.76 -3.61
CA LYS A 30 4.08 -17.11 -3.31
C LYS A 30 4.39 -17.85 -4.61
N PRO A 31 5.50 -18.63 -4.68
CA PRO A 31 5.85 -19.41 -5.87
C PRO A 31 4.68 -20.29 -6.36
N ASN A 32 4.49 -20.35 -7.66
CA ASN A 32 3.41 -21.08 -8.33
C ASN A 32 1.98 -20.58 -8.05
N CYS A 33 1.85 -19.36 -7.53
CA CYS A 33 0.56 -18.73 -7.28
C CYS A 33 0.35 -17.50 -8.19
N PRO A 34 -0.90 -17.15 -8.52
CA PRO A 34 -1.18 -15.95 -9.29
C PRO A 34 -0.67 -14.69 -8.57
N ALA A 35 0.16 -13.90 -9.25
CA ALA A 35 0.76 -12.69 -8.72
C ALA A 35 -0.16 -11.46 -8.80
N SER A 36 -1.25 -11.55 -9.57
CA SER A 36 -2.20 -10.46 -9.75
C SER A 36 -3.60 -10.95 -10.06
N CYS A 37 -4.57 -10.10 -9.80
CA CYS A 37 -5.92 -10.20 -10.31
C CYS A 37 -6.20 -8.93 -11.10
N ARG A 38 -6.16 -9.01 -12.41
CA ARG A 38 -6.19 -7.85 -13.31
C ARG A 38 -5.09 -6.82 -12.95
N ASN A 39 -5.50 -5.60 -12.60
CA ASN A 39 -4.57 -4.51 -12.29
C ASN A 39 -4.16 -4.48 -10.80
N VAL A 40 -4.65 -5.42 -9.99
CA VAL A 40 -4.32 -5.51 -8.58
C VAL A 40 -3.23 -6.55 -8.38
N SER A 41 -2.07 -6.14 -7.91
CA SER A 41 -1.00 -7.04 -7.45
C SER A 41 -1.43 -7.75 -6.17
N ILE A 42 -1.19 -9.06 -6.09
CA ILE A 42 -1.56 -9.90 -4.94
C ILE A 42 -0.28 -10.42 -4.29
N PRO A 43 0.36 -9.63 -3.43
CA PRO A 43 1.55 -10.07 -2.71
C PRO A 43 1.18 -11.04 -1.60
N TYR A 44 2.04 -12.02 -1.32
CA TYR A 44 1.93 -12.82 -0.11
C TYR A 44 2.08 -11.92 1.14
N PRO A 45 1.28 -12.06 2.21
CA PRO A 45 0.50 -13.21 2.65
C PRO A 45 -0.87 -13.38 1.96
N PHE A 46 -1.29 -12.46 1.09
CA PHE A 46 -2.48 -12.64 0.27
C PHE A 46 -2.25 -13.66 -0.85
N GLY A 47 -3.34 -14.25 -1.34
CA GLY A 47 -3.26 -15.20 -2.45
C GLY A 47 -4.60 -15.58 -3.04
N ILE A 48 -4.57 -16.09 -4.27
CA ILE A 48 -5.73 -16.58 -5.01
C ILE A 48 -5.65 -18.10 -5.10
N GLY A 49 -6.67 -18.79 -4.58
CA GLY A 49 -6.75 -20.24 -4.57
C GLY A 49 -6.06 -20.90 -3.38
N SER A 50 -6.34 -22.18 -3.17
CA SER A 50 -5.81 -22.97 -2.05
C SER A 50 -4.29 -22.99 -2.06
N ASN A 51 -3.67 -22.93 -0.88
CA ASN A 51 -2.22 -22.94 -0.64
C ASN A 51 -1.46 -21.68 -1.12
N CYS A 52 -2.13 -20.66 -1.67
CA CYS A 52 -1.50 -19.42 -2.12
C CYS A 52 -1.51 -18.30 -1.09
N PHE A 53 -2.36 -18.36 -0.10
CA PHE A 53 -2.43 -17.41 1.01
C PHE A 53 -1.89 -18.02 2.31
N MET A 54 -1.52 -17.17 3.25
CA MET A 54 -0.97 -17.57 4.54
C MET A 54 -2.06 -18.13 5.49
N HIS A 55 -3.19 -17.45 5.54
CA HIS A 55 -4.38 -17.84 6.31
C HIS A 55 -5.63 -17.44 5.52
N LYS A 56 -6.75 -18.08 5.78
CA LYS A 56 -8.03 -17.85 5.06
C LYS A 56 -8.46 -16.39 5.02
N SER A 57 -8.11 -15.61 6.03
CA SER A 57 -8.39 -14.16 6.06
C SER A 57 -7.69 -13.37 4.95
N TYR A 58 -6.61 -13.89 4.38
CA TYR A 58 -5.86 -13.24 3.28
C TYR A 58 -6.25 -13.76 1.90
N GLU A 59 -7.28 -14.61 1.82
CA GLU A 59 -7.76 -15.10 0.53
C GLU A 59 -8.35 -13.97 -0.29
N ILE A 60 -7.88 -13.87 -1.52
CA ILE A 60 -8.44 -12.98 -2.55
C ILE A 60 -9.22 -13.83 -3.54
N VAL A 61 -10.48 -13.49 -3.72
CA VAL A 61 -11.33 -14.10 -4.74
C VAL A 61 -11.24 -13.24 -6.01
N CYS A 62 -10.63 -13.78 -7.04
CA CYS A 62 -10.56 -13.13 -8.35
C CYS A 62 -11.76 -13.52 -9.20
N ASN A 63 -12.62 -12.56 -9.54
CA ASN A 63 -13.72 -12.77 -10.46
C ASN A 63 -13.29 -12.37 -11.88
N GLU A 64 -13.26 -13.32 -12.78
CA GLU A 64 -12.87 -13.11 -14.19
C GLU A 64 -14.09 -12.90 -15.11
N ARG A 65 -15.31 -13.20 -14.61
CA ARG A 65 -16.55 -13.10 -15.38
C ARG A 65 -17.33 -11.84 -14.99
N GLY A 66 -17.85 -11.12 -15.98
CA GLY A 66 -18.62 -9.88 -15.76
C GLY A 66 -17.74 -8.70 -15.37
N VAL A 67 -18.07 -7.98 -14.30
CA VAL A 67 -17.19 -6.96 -13.72
C VAL A 67 -16.07 -7.67 -12.98
N ALA A 68 -14.97 -7.83 -13.70
CA ALA A 68 -13.83 -8.57 -13.18
C ALA A 68 -13.07 -7.74 -12.16
N ALA A 69 -12.98 -8.23 -10.94
CA ALA A 69 -12.34 -7.55 -9.83
C ALA A 69 -11.78 -8.57 -8.81
N ALA A 70 -10.84 -8.09 -8.01
CA ALA A 70 -10.33 -8.79 -6.83
C ALA A 70 -11.23 -8.47 -5.63
N PHE A 71 -11.59 -9.48 -4.86
CA PHE A 71 -12.43 -9.32 -3.67
C PHE A 71 -11.76 -9.89 -2.44
N LEU A 72 -11.75 -9.11 -1.36
CA LEU A 72 -11.44 -9.57 -0.01
C LEU A 72 -12.74 -10.04 0.66
N VAL A 73 -12.68 -11.19 1.30
CA VAL A 73 -13.82 -11.76 2.05
C VAL A 73 -13.67 -11.38 3.51
N LEU A 74 -14.47 -10.42 3.96
CA LEU A 74 -14.62 -10.05 5.36
C LEU A 74 -15.82 -10.77 5.99
N PRO A 75 -15.94 -10.84 7.32
CA PRO A 75 -17.13 -11.35 7.97
C PRO A 75 -18.40 -10.63 7.46
N ARG A 76 -19.33 -11.35 6.87
CA ARG A 76 -20.62 -10.89 6.35
C ARG A 76 -20.59 -10.01 5.09
N ILE A 77 -19.42 -9.64 4.54
CA ILE A 77 -19.34 -8.78 3.36
C ILE A 77 -18.13 -9.16 2.48
N ARG A 78 -18.29 -9.01 1.17
CA ARG A 78 -17.18 -9.01 0.21
C ARG A 78 -16.93 -7.60 -0.23
N VAL A 79 -15.68 -7.17 -0.21
CA VAL A 79 -15.27 -5.84 -0.62
C VAL A 79 -14.30 -5.92 -1.80
N GLU A 80 -14.51 -5.07 -2.80
CA GLU A 80 -13.60 -4.97 -3.95
C GLU A 80 -12.27 -4.38 -3.50
N VAL A 81 -11.18 -5.05 -3.85
CA VAL A 81 -9.82 -4.61 -3.58
C VAL A 81 -9.34 -3.71 -4.71
N LEU A 82 -8.84 -2.55 -4.35
CA LEU A 82 -8.25 -1.58 -5.27
C LEU A 82 -6.73 -1.68 -5.32
N GLU A 83 -6.09 -1.96 -4.18
CA GLU A 83 -4.64 -2.03 -4.04
C GLU A 83 -4.25 -2.82 -2.80
N ILE A 84 -3.13 -3.54 -2.86
CA ILE A 84 -2.49 -4.17 -1.70
C ILE A 84 -1.04 -3.71 -1.66
N ARG A 85 -0.59 -3.23 -0.51
CA ARG A 85 0.81 -2.83 -0.25
C ARG A 85 1.39 -3.62 0.90
N ILE A 86 2.61 -4.05 0.73
CA ILE A 86 3.46 -4.52 1.82
C ILE A 86 4.13 -3.31 2.46
N THR A 87 4.48 -3.42 3.72
CA THR A 87 5.27 -2.42 4.44
C THR A 87 6.61 -2.20 3.76
N ASP A 88 6.88 -0.97 3.36
CA ASP A 88 8.19 -0.50 2.91
C ASP A 88 8.50 0.85 3.57
N PRO A 89 9.16 0.85 4.75
CA PRO A 89 9.42 2.07 5.50
C PRO A 89 10.42 3.02 4.82
N PHE A 90 11.12 2.56 3.79
CA PHE A 90 12.15 3.34 3.10
C PHE A 90 11.64 4.00 1.81
N ASN A 91 10.43 3.64 1.38
CA ASN A 91 9.83 4.15 0.14
C ASN A 91 8.71 5.20 0.40
N THR A 92 8.47 5.55 1.65
CA THR A 92 7.48 6.56 2.02
C THR A 92 8.18 7.86 2.41
N ASN A 93 7.63 9.00 1.97
CA ASN A 93 8.03 10.33 2.44
C ASN A 93 7.58 10.59 3.89
N ASP A 94 6.91 9.62 4.50
CA ASP A 94 6.41 9.68 5.86
C ASP A 94 7.47 9.13 6.82
N SER A 95 7.75 9.87 7.88
CA SER A 95 8.78 9.57 8.89
C SER A 95 8.45 8.37 9.78
N PHE A 96 7.36 7.65 9.52
CA PHE A 96 6.91 6.51 10.30
C PHE A 96 6.77 5.27 9.40
N SER A 97 7.29 4.15 9.88
CA SER A 97 6.99 2.86 9.27
C SER A 97 5.52 2.53 9.49
N GLU A 98 4.79 2.28 8.40
CA GLU A 98 3.39 1.88 8.45
C GLU A 98 3.27 0.36 8.23
N PRO A 99 2.28 -0.30 8.85
CA PRO A 99 1.98 -1.71 8.54
C PRO A 99 1.55 -1.84 7.08
N GLY A 100 1.42 -3.07 6.60
CA GLY A 100 0.87 -3.32 5.27
C GLY A 100 -0.53 -2.72 5.11
N LEU A 101 -0.84 -2.24 3.91
CA LEU A 101 -2.10 -1.57 3.60
C LEU A 101 -2.89 -2.35 2.55
N ILE A 102 -4.21 -2.34 2.67
CA ILE A 102 -5.13 -2.77 1.63
C ILE A 102 -6.20 -1.70 1.43
N ARG A 103 -6.34 -1.24 0.20
CA ARG A 103 -7.32 -0.26 -0.22
C ARG A 103 -8.51 -0.96 -0.83
N VAL A 104 -9.70 -0.72 -0.31
CA VAL A 104 -10.93 -1.43 -0.68
C VAL A 104 -12.09 -0.47 -0.91
N LYS A 105 -13.12 -0.92 -1.65
CA LYS A 105 -14.39 -0.20 -1.76
C LYS A 105 -15.32 -0.63 -0.62
N MET A 106 -15.69 0.32 0.23
CA MET A 106 -16.62 0.11 1.34
C MET A 106 -17.98 0.75 1.05
N PRO A 107 -19.09 0.12 1.49
CA PRO A 107 -20.41 0.68 1.30
C PRO A 107 -20.62 1.94 2.13
N ILE A 108 -21.42 2.87 1.60
CA ILE A 108 -21.93 4.01 2.33
C ILE A 108 -23.12 3.57 3.16
N ILE A 109 -23.08 3.87 4.46
CA ILE A 109 -24.19 3.62 5.38
C ILE A 109 -25.19 4.76 5.25
N SER A 110 -26.45 4.47 4.97
CA SER A 110 -27.48 5.47 4.73
C SER A 110 -28.75 5.14 5.50
N SER A 111 -29.49 6.20 5.87
CA SER A 111 -30.80 6.11 6.51
C SER A 111 -31.77 7.02 5.78
N ASN A 112 -33.00 6.53 5.53
CA ASN A 112 -34.13 7.25 4.91
C ASN A 112 -33.84 7.91 3.55
N CYS A 113 -32.98 7.32 2.75
CA CYS A 113 -32.72 7.78 1.37
C CYS A 113 -33.65 7.06 0.39
N ILE A 114 -34.47 7.83 -0.32
CA ILE A 114 -35.36 7.36 -1.38
C ILE A 114 -34.48 6.95 -2.58
N ASN A 115 -34.81 5.83 -3.25
CA ASN A 115 -34.11 5.29 -4.44
C ASN A 115 -32.82 4.49 -4.21
N LYS A 116 -32.64 3.83 -3.07
CA LYS A 116 -31.69 2.72 -3.05
C LYS A 116 -32.42 1.42 -3.37
N SER A 117 -32.00 0.80 -4.51
CA SER A 117 -32.22 -0.62 -4.74
C SER A 117 -31.78 -1.38 -3.46
N SER A 118 -32.58 -2.32 -3.03
CA SER A 118 -32.48 -3.13 -1.78
C SER A 118 -31.22 -4.01 -1.71
N ALA A 119 -30.07 -3.50 -2.13
CA ALA A 119 -28.77 -4.04 -1.74
C ALA A 119 -28.62 -3.73 -0.26
N GLY A 120 -28.99 -4.67 0.59
CA GLY A 120 -29.21 -4.64 2.01
C GLY A 120 -28.55 -3.48 2.73
N SER A 121 -29.32 -2.72 3.49
CA SER A 121 -28.82 -1.66 4.37
C SER A 121 -27.77 -2.27 5.30
N VAL A 122 -26.50 -2.13 4.93
CA VAL A 122 -25.39 -2.57 5.77
C VAL A 122 -25.33 -1.57 6.90
N ALA A 123 -25.75 -1.97 8.10
CA ALA A 123 -25.72 -1.11 9.29
C ALA A 123 -24.27 -0.83 9.75
N GLY A 124 -23.31 -1.61 9.26
CA GLY A 124 -21.91 -1.46 9.63
C GLY A 124 -21.03 -2.53 9.00
N VAL A 125 -19.71 -2.35 9.12
CA VAL A 125 -18.70 -3.31 8.70
C VAL A 125 -17.87 -3.73 9.90
N ASN A 126 -17.74 -5.04 10.11
CA ASN A 126 -16.98 -5.62 11.20
C ASN A 126 -15.80 -6.42 10.64
N THR A 127 -14.58 -6.04 11.02
CA THR A 127 -13.35 -6.77 10.70
C THR A 127 -12.76 -7.48 11.92
N SER A 128 -13.47 -7.51 13.06
CA SER A 128 -12.99 -8.18 14.27
C SER A 128 -12.78 -9.67 14.02
N GLY A 129 -11.73 -10.20 14.60
CA GLY A 129 -11.31 -11.58 14.36
C GLY A 129 -10.59 -11.79 13.02
N THR A 130 -10.29 -10.70 12.28
CA THR A 130 -9.45 -10.72 11.08
C THR A 130 -8.19 -9.89 11.31
N PRO A 131 -7.18 -9.98 10.44
CA PRO A 131 -5.96 -9.17 10.56
C PRO A 131 -6.14 -7.70 10.17
N PHE A 132 -7.35 -7.24 9.87
CA PHE A 132 -7.62 -5.94 9.27
C PHE A 132 -8.15 -4.93 10.29
N PHE A 133 -7.57 -3.72 10.26
CA PHE A 133 -7.95 -2.57 11.08
C PHE A 133 -8.21 -1.37 10.18
N PHE A 134 -9.16 -0.53 10.49
CA PHE A 134 -9.36 0.72 9.77
C PHE A 134 -8.20 1.66 10.07
N SER A 135 -7.45 2.10 9.04
CA SER A 135 -6.34 3.01 9.22
C SER A 135 -6.83 4.37 9.74
N SER A 136 -6.34 4.77 10.91
CA SER A 136 -6.65 6.06 11.53
C SER A 136 -5.97 7.24 10.83
N TYR A 137 -4.85 6.98 10.13
CA TYR A 137 -4.10 8.00 9.38
C TYR A 137 -4.65 8.25 8.00
N ARG A 138 -5.10 7.18 7.35
CA ARG A 138 -5.49 7.21 5.95
C ARG A 138 -6.98 7.45 5.76
N ASN A 139 -7.81 7.31 6.82
CA ASN A 139 -9.24 7.50 6.74
C ASN A 139 -9.74 8.60 7.67
N LYS A 140 -10.89 9.14 7.30
CA LYS A 140 -11.73 9.98 8.14
C LYS A 140 -13.14 9.43 8.18
N PHE A 141 -13.81 9.61 9.31
CA PHE A 141 -15.25 9.40 9.43
C PHE A 141 -15.97 10.63 8.90
N VAL A 142 -16.90 10.42 8.00
CA VAL A 142 -17.63 11.48 7.27
C VAL A 142 -19.13 11.30 7.49
N SER A 143 -19.82 12.39 7.76
CA SER A 143 -21.28 12.46 7.76
C SER A 143 -21.74 13.49 6.75
N VAL A 144 -22.78 13.15 5.96
CA VAL A 144 -23.35 13.99 4.90
C VAL A 144 -24.86 14.08 5.08
N GLY A 145 -25.39 15.27 4.86
CA GLY A 145 -26.80 15.61 4.98
C GLY A 145 -27.03 16.64 6.10
N CYS A 146 -28.12 17.39 5.98
CA CYS A 146 -28.46 18.46 6.93
C CYS A 146 -28.95 17.91 8.28
N ASP A 147 -28.64 18.63 9.38
CA ASP A 147 -29.08 18.32 10.75
C ASP A 147 -28.81 16.84 11.12
N ASN A 148 -27.66 16.34 10.70
CA ASN A 148 -27.25 14.97 10.90
C ASN A 148 -26.19 14.91 12.01
N LEU A 149 -26.49 14.19 13.07
CA LEU A 149 -25.47 13.69 13.99
C LEU A 149 -25.29 12.20 13.72
N ALA A 150 -24.24 11.85 13.00
CA ALA A 150 -23.80 10.48 12.85
C ALA A 150 -22.78 10.14 13.91
N THR A 151 -22.94 9.01 14.58
CA THR A 151 -21.98 8.49 15.55
C THR A 151 -21.50 7.11 15.14
N MET A 152 -20.21 6.89 15.31
CA MET A 152 -19.59 5.58 15.15
C MET A 152 -19.37 4.97 16.53
N THR A 153 -19.81 3.74 16.71
CA THR A 153 -19.66 3.00 17.96
C THR A 153 -18.67 1.84 17.78
N GLY A 154 -17.91 1.57 18.85
CA GLY A 154 -16.99 0.43 18.94
C GLY A 154 -17.68 -0.86 19.36
N LEU A 155 -16.88 -1.89 19.64
CA LEU A 155 -17.36 -3.23 20.04
C LEU A 155 -18.19 -3.21 21.33
N ASP A 156 -17.83 -2.34 22.27
CA ASP A 156 -18.52 -2.22 23.58
C ASP A 156 -19.71 -1.24 23.56
N THR A 157 -20.24 -0.92 22.37
CA THR A 157 -21.31 0.07 22.19
C THR A 157 -20.94 1.49 22.66
N VAL A 158 -19.69 1.72 23.03
CA VAL A 158 -19.18 3.04 23.39
C VAL A 158 -19.03 3.87 22.12
N MET A 159 -19.47 5.12 22.16
CA MET A 159 -19.26 6.08 21.08
C MET A 159 -17.76 6.34 20.91
N VAL A 160 -17.24 6.07 19.72
CA VAL A 160 -15.83 6.25 19.41
C VAL A 160 -15.60 7.63 18.80
N VAL A 161 -16.46 8.03 17.86
CA VAL A 161 -16.44 9.36 17.22
C VAL A 161 -17.86 9.78 16.85
N GLY A 162 -18.08 11.08 16.77
CA GLY A 162 -19.30 11.67 16.28
C GLY A 162 -19.02 12.85 15.35
N CYS A 163 -19.94 13.08 14.43
CA CYS A 163 -19.86 14.17 13.46
C CYS A 163 -21.24 14.75 13.22
N LYS A 164 -21.40 16.04 13.50
CA LYS A 164 -22.66 16.77 13.34
C LYS A 164 -22.60 17.75 12.19
N THR A 165 -23.63 17.75 11.36
CA THR A 165 -23.82 18.73 10.27
C THR A 165 -24.97 19.67 10.60
N ASP A 166 -24.89 20.90 10.13
CA ASP A 166 -25.90 21.93 10.23
C ASP A 166 -25.98 22.67 8.89
N CYS A 167 -27.19 22.89 8.37
CA CYS A 167 -27.41 23.61 7.12
C CYS A 167 -28.01 25.01 7.33
N SER A 168 -28.14 25.48 8.57
CA SER A 168 -28.71 26.77 8.89
C SER A 168 -27.75 27.94 8.66
N ASN A 169 -26.44 27.71 8.59
CA ASN A 169 -25.41 28.74 8.50
C ASN A 169 -24.52 28.54 7.27
N GLU A 170 -24.78 29.30 6.21
CA GLU A 170 -23.98 29.27 4.95
C GLU A 170 -22.53 29.80 5.09
N LYS A 171 -22.09 30.21 6.28
CA LYS A 171 -20.82 30.92 6.49
C LYS A 171 -19.62 30.04 6.83
N LEU A 172 -19.77 28.73 6.96
CA LEU A 172 -18.63 27.86 7.24
C LEU A 172 -17.86 27.57 5.95
N ILE A 173 -16.86 28.38 5.68
CA ILE A 173 -15.94 28.23 4.55
C ILE A 173 -14.99 27.09 4.86
N GLY A 174 -15.16 25.96 4.21
CA GLY A 174 -14.25 24.84 4.30
C GLY A 174 -14.89 23.52 3.83
N LYS A 175 -14.12 22.67 3.17
CA LYS A 175 -14.60 21.36 2.74
C LYS A 175 -14.99 20.53 3.96
N CYS A 176 -16.26 20.14 4.08
CA CYS A 176 -16.77 19.27 5.15
C CYS A 176 -16.42 19.73 6.58
N SER A 177 -16.68 21.01 6.90
CA SER A 177 -16.37 21.62 8.21
C SER A 177 -17.56 21.73 9.14
N GLY A 178 -18.69 21.09 8.84
CA GLY A 178 -19.92 21.10 9.62
C GLY A 178 -21.15 21.63 8.88
N PHE A 179 -20.97 22.34 7.74
CA PHE A 179 -22.05 22.70 6.83
C PHE A 179 -22.22 21.60 5.77
N ASP A 180 -23.44 21.07 5.60
CA ASP A 180 -23.78 19.95 4.70
C ASP A 180 -23.03 18.64 4.91
N CYS A 181 -21.78 18.71 5.25
CA CYS A 181 -20.96 17.56 5.64
C CYS A 181 -19.96 17.92 6.74
N CYS A 182 -19.59 16.93 7.51
CA CYS A 182 -18.52 17.02 8.50
C CYS A 182 -17.59 15.82 8.42
N GLN A 183 -16.36 15.98 8.89
CA GLN A 183 -15.36 14.92 8.92
C GLN A 183 -14.57 14.96 10.23
N THR A 184 -14.20 13.78 10.72
CA THR A 184 -13.41 13.64 11.94
C THR A 184 -12.42 12.48 11.83
N ARG A 185 -11.36 12.53 12.63
CA ARG A 185 -10.36 11.45 12.68
C ARG A 185 -10.94 10.22 13.36
N VAL A 186 -10.45 9.06 12.98
CA VAL A 186 -10.78 7.77 13.56
C VAL A 186 -9.68 7.37 14.53
N PRO A 187 -9.97 6.85 15.73
CA PRO A 187 -8.97 6.30 16.64
C PRO A 187 -8.21 5.10 16.05
N ASP A 188 -7.06 4.82 16.64
CA ASP A 188 -6.26 3.64 16.30
C ASP A 188 -6.95 2.34 16.73
N GLY A 189 -6.65 1.25 16.03
CA GLY A 189 -7.07 -0.11 16.40
C GLY A 189 -8.55 -0.43 16.16
N ILE A 190 -9.27 0.39 15.41
CA ILE A 190 -10.70 0.18 15.15
C ILE A 190 -10.91 -0.94 14.13
N GLN A 191 -11.77 -1.90 14.51
CA GLN A 191 -12.21 -3.02 13.66
C GLN A 191 -13.72 -3.07 13.41
N LEU A 192 -14.48 -2.18 14.03
CA LEU A 192 -15.93 -2.10 13.85
C LEU A 192 -16.31 -0.69 13.37
N LEU A 193 -16.97 -0.63 12.22
CA LEU A 193 -17.68 0.54 11.74
C LEU A 193 -19.18 0.27 11.91
N ASN A 194 -19.74 0.69 13.02
CA ASN A 194 -21.18 0.66 13.27
C ASN A 194 -21.68 2.10 13.41
N VAL A 195 -22.63 2.51 12.57
CA VAL A 195 -23.08 3.88 12.49
C VAL A 195 -24.51 4.01 12.94
N THR A 196 -24.76 5.01 13.80
CA THR A 196 -26.11 5.40 14.21
C THR A 196 -26.36 6.87 13.88
N PHE A 197 -27.61 7.22 13.60
CA PHE A 197 -28.06 8.57 13.26
C PHE A 197 -29.06 9.07 14.31
N SER A 198 -28.90 10.32 14.76
CA SER A 198 -29.72 10.88 15.86
C SER A 198 -31.15 11.25 15.44
N ASN A 199 -31.41 11.47 14.17
CA ASN A 199 -32.71 11.85 13.63
C ASN A 199 -32.91 11.20 12.28
N THR A 200 -34.09 10.71 11.97
CA THR A 200 -34.39 9.91 10.76
C THR A 200 -35.34 10.59 9.79
N SER A 201 -35.62 11.89 9.92
CA SER A 201 -36.60 12.58 9.09
C SER A 201 -36.16 12.86 7.64
N SER A 202 -34.84 12.89 7.36
CA SER A 202 -34.25 13.18 6.05
C SER A 202 -33.25 12.11 5.64
N CYS A 203 -32.87 12.07 4.36
CA CYS A 203 -31.80 11.20 3.88
C CYS A 203 -30.46 11.58 4.53
N LYS A 204 -29.81 10.62 5.16
CA LYS A 204 -28.56 10.79 5.87
C LYS A 204 -27.58 9.71 5.44
N ARG A 205 -26.31 10.09 5.34
CA ARG A 205 -25.24 9.18 4.96
C ARG A 205 -24.04 9.37 5.89
N ALA A 206 -23.40 8.25 6.23
CA ALA A 206 -22.11 8.31 6.94
C ALA A 206 -21.24 7.12 6.50
N PHE A 207 -19.93 7.35 6.48
CA PHE A 207 -18.97 6.38 5.99
C PHE A 207 -17.57 6.71 6.48
N LEU A 208 -16.67 5.72 6.42
CA LEU A 208 -15.24 5.99 6.41
C LEU A 208 -14.82 6.22 4.96
N ALA A 209 -13.90 7.14 4.74
CA ALA A 209 -13.30 7.32 3.43
C ALA A 209 -11.83 7.72 3.53
N GLU A 210 -11.05 7.31 2.53
CA GLU A 210 -9.66 7.65 2.36
C GLU A 210 -9.47 9.17 2.26
N THR A 211 -8.55 9.72 3.05
CA THR A 211 -8.28 11.17 3.12
C THR A 211 -7.90 11.75 1.75
N GLN A 212 -7.03 11.05 1.00
CA GLN A 212 -6.60 11.51 -0.33
C GLN A 212 -7.76 11.56 -1.34
N TRP A 213 -8.73 10.67 -1.21
CA TRP A 213 -9.94 10.69 -2.02
C TRP A 213 -10.86 11.85 -1.61
N LEU A 214 -11.03 12.08 -0.29
CA LEU A 214 -11.83 13.19 0.24
C LEU A 214 -11.30 14.56 -0.19
N ASP A 215 -9.99 14.73 -0.23
CA ASP A 215 -9.36 15.99 -0.64
C ASP A 215 -9.65 16.35 -2.12
N LYS A 216 -9.93 15.32 -2.94
CA LYS A 216 -10.23 15.46 -4.38
C LYS A 216 -11.73 15.47 -4.70
N THR A 217 -12.58 15.12 -3.72
CA THR A 217 -14.02 14.93 -3.91
C THR A 217 -14.78 16.09 -3.30
N ASP A 218 -15.74 16.64 -4.04
CA ASP A 218 -16.68 17.60 -3.51
C ASP A 218 -17.91 16.87 -2.96
N LEU A 219 -18.11 16.98 -1.64
CA LEU A 219 -19.24 16.39 -0.92
C LEU A 219 -20.33 17.41 -0.57
N SER A 220 -20.30 18.60 -1.16
CA SER A 220 -21.30 19.65 -0.86
C SER A 220 -22.72 19.23 -1.28
N ALA A 221 -23.70 19.76 -0.54
CA ALA A 221 -25.13 19.40 -0.71
C ALA A 221 -25.72 19.76 -2.07
N SER A 222 -25.11 20.70 -2.80
CA SER A 222 -25.51 21.00 -4.19
C SER A 222 -25.36 19.78 -5.12
N ASN A 223 -24.56 18.79 -4.73
CA ASN A 223 -24.43 17.50 -5.40
C ASN A 223 -25.25 16.41 -4.68
N HIS A 224 -26.52 16.67 -4.38
CA HIS A 224 -27.47 15.72 -3.75
C HIS A 224 -27.57 14.35 -4.46
N ASP A 225 -27.12 14.26 -5.69
CA ASP A 225 -26.92 13.02 -6.45
C ASP A 225 -25.53 12.43 -6.26
N LEU A 226 -25.01 12.37 -5.02
CA LEU A 226 -23.93 11.44 -4.73
C LEU A 226 -24.44 10.02 -5.01
N ASN A 227 -24.46 9.68 -6.29
CA ASN A 227 -24.82 8.35 -6.79
C ASN A 227 -23.69 7.36 -6.49
N LEU A 228 -23.06 7.52 -5.30
CA LEU A 228 -21.98 6.71 -4.80
C LEU A 228 -22.55 5.68 -3.83
N ASP A 229 -22.48 4.43 -4.21
CA ASP A 229 -22.81 3.33 -3.31
C ASP A 229 -21.60 2.92 -2.47
N TYR A 230 -20.38 3.22 -2.93
CA TYR A 230 -19.13 2.80 -2.32
C TYR A 230 -18.09 3.94 -2.35
N VAL A 231 -17.22 3.94 -1.33
CA VAL A 231 -16.07 4.84 -1.20
C VAL A 231 -14.78 4.06 -0.95
N PRO A 232 -13.62 4.57 -1.37
CA PRO A 232 -12.35 3.94 -1.03
C PRO A 232 -12.04 4.11 0.45
N VAL A 233 -11.64 3.02 1.08
CA VAL A 233 -11.19 2.94 2.48
C VAL A 233 -9.87 2.20 2.54
N VAL A 234 -8.99 2.63 3.41
CA VAL A 234 -7.71 1.97 3.66
C VAL A 234 -7.80 1.16 4.94
N LEU A 235 -7.51 -0.12 4.85
CA LEU A 235 -7.29 -0.98 6.00
C LEU A 235 -5.79 -1.22 6.18
N GLU A 236 -5.32 -1.17 7.41
CA GLU A 236 -4.04 -1.71 7.82
C GLU A 236 -4.19 -3.20 8.04
N TRP A 237 -3.17 -3.97 7.68
CA TRP A 237 -3.15 -5.39 7.96
C TRP A 237 -1.85 -5.80 8.64
N THR A 238 -1.93 -6.80 9.46
CA THR A 238 -0.83 -7.32 10.27
C THR A 238 -0.79 -8.83 10.15
N VAL A 239 0.21 -9.46 10.69
CA VAL A 239 0.27 -10.92 10.79
C VAL A 239 -0.74 -11.36 11.86
N PHE A 240 -1.64 -12.25 11.50
CA PHE A 240 -2.76 -12.67 12.36
C PHE A 240 -2.76 -14.19 12.56
N ASN A 241 -3.04 -14.59 13.79
CA ASN A 241 -3.22 -15.99 14.18
C ASN A 241 -1.98 -16.87 14.00
N PHE A 242 -0.78 -16.26 14.14
CA PHE A 242 0.48 -16.99 14.16
C PHE A 242 0.79 -17.49 15.55
N THR A 243 1.32 -18.71 15.62
CA THR A 243 1.94 -19.18 16.86
C THR A 243 3.22 -18.40 17.11
N TYR A 244 3.67 -18.37 18.36
CA TYR A 244 4.97 -17.78 18.73
C TYR A 244 6.11 -18.32 17.85
N TYR A 245 6.05 -19.59 17.47
CA TYR A 245 7.05 -20.23 16.60
C TYR A 245 7.05 -19.68 15.18
N ASP A 246 5.86 -19.42 14.59
CA ASP A 246 5.77 -18.88 13.23
C ASP A 246 6.31 -17.46 13.15
N THR A 247 6.02 -16.62 14.15
CA THR A 247 6.54 -15.24 14.23
C THR A 247 8.04 -15.23 14.51
N MET A 248 8.53 -16.16 15.34
CA MET A 248 9.95 -16.31 15.62
C MET A 248 10.73 -16.77 14.38
N GLU A 249 10.17 -17.70 13.60
CA GLU A 249 10.76 -18.11 12.32
C GLU A 249 10.88 -16.93 11.34
N LEU A 250 9.84 -16.12 11.21
CA LEU A 250 9.90 -14.90 10.39
C LEU A 250 10.99 -13.93 10.89
N TYR A 251 11.07 -13.70 12.19
CA TYR A 251 12.06 -12.80 12.78
C TYR A 251 13.51 -13.31 12.61
N LEU A 252 13.73 -14.62 12.68
CA LEU A 252 15.05 -15.22 12.52
C LEU A 252 15.53 -15.26 11.07
N ARG A 253 14.65 -14.98 10.10
CA ARG A 253 15.06 -14.88 8.70
C ARG A 253 16.02 -13.72 8.49
N ARG A 254 17.02 -13.93 7.67
CA ARG A 254 17.99 -12.87 7.32
C ARG A 254 17.30 -11.68 6.65
N HIS A 255 17.80 -10.48 6.97
CA HIS A 255 17.39 -9.23 6.33
C HIS A 255 15.95 -8.78 6.58
N ILE A 256 15.28 -9.30 7.61
CA ILE A 256 13.95 -8.88 8.05
C ILE A 256 14.07 -8.07 9.35
N ASN A 257 13.32 -7.00 9.43
CA ASN A 257 13.03 -6.23 10.64
C ASN A 257 11.56 -6.42 11.03
N ARG A 258 11.26 -6.17 12.30
CA ARG A 258 9.90 -6.08 12.81
C ARG A 258 9.68 -4.75 13.51
N ASP A 259 8.44 -4.34 13.54
CA ASP A 259 7.98 -3.19 14.32
C ASP A 259 6.55 -3.47 14.80
N TYR A 260 6.00 -2.54 15.57
CA TYR A 260 4.68 -2.67 16.17
C TYR A 260 3.79 -1.53 15.71
N THR A 261 2.54 -1.85 15.41
CA THR A 261 1.50 -0.84 15.23
C THR A 261 1.29 -0.10 16.56
N ARG A 262 0.65 1.06 16.52
CA ARG A 262 0.32 1.83 17.72
C ARG A 262 -0.61 1.09 18.69
N TYR A 263 -1.36 0.10 18.18
CA TYR A 263 -2.20 -0.78 18.98
C TYR A 263 -1.52 -2.12 19.31
N GLY A 264 -0.18 -2.20 19.19
CA GLY A 264 0.64 -3.26 19.72
C GLY A 264 0.70 -4.55 18.90
N VAL A 265 0.29 -4.53 17.62
CA VAL A 265 0.37 -5.70 16.73
C VAL A 265 1.61 -5.65 15.86
N GLU A 266 2.31 -6.78 15.72
CA GLU A 266 3.56 -6.90 14.95
C GLU A 266 3.33 -6.83 13.44
N TYR A 267 4.29 -6.23 12.73
CA TYR A 267 4.44 -6.30 11.28
C TYR A 267 5.92 -6.37 10.89
N TYR A 268 6.19 -6.84 9.66
CA TYR A 268 7.54 -7.15 9.20
C TYR A 268 7.86 -6.40 7.92
N TYR A 269 9.14 -6.04 7.74
CA TYR A 269 9.66 -5.37 6.55
C TYR A 269 11.12 -5.75 6.27
N CYS A 270 11.58 -5.58 5.04
CA CYS A 270 12.96 -5.82 4.68
C CYS A 270 13.88 -4.75 5.30
N ARG A 271 15.08 -5.16 5.73
CA ARG A 271 16.11 -4.23 6.27
C ARG A 271 16.54 -3.21 5.21
N TYR A 272 17.10 -2.11 5.69
CA TYR A 272 17.70 -1.11 4.79
C TYR A 272 18.70 -1.77 3.82
N GLY A 273 18.62 -1.41 2.54
CA GLY A 273 19.42 -2.02 1.47
C GLY A 273 18.85 -3.32 0.90
N PHE A 274 17.72 -3.79 1.41
CA PHE A 274 16.99 -4.96 0.90
C PHE A 274 15.58 -4.55 0.49
N GLU A 275 15.05 -5.21 -0.55
CA GLU A 275 13.69 -5.00 -1.04
C GLU A 275 13.01 -6.37 -1.29
N GLY A 276 11.69 -6.35 -1.44
CA GLY A 276 10.90 -7.54 -1.69
C GLY A 276 9.87 -7.82 -0.61
N ASN A 277 9.53 -9.09 -0.44
CA ASN A 277 8.45 -9.50 0.44
C ASN A 277 8.96 -10.23 1.69
N PRO A 278 8.93 -9.60 2.88
CA PRO A 278 9.45 -10.19 4.13
C PRO A 278 8.72 -11.48 4.55
N TYR A 279 7.51 -11.70 4.06
CA TYR A 279 6.69 -12.87 4.39
C TYR A 279 7.04 -14.10 3.55
N LEU A 280 7.80 -13.96 2.47
CA LEU A 280 8.30 -15.06 1.65
C LEU A 280 9.63 -15.60 2.19
N ASN A 281 9.90 -16.89 1.95
CA ASN A 281 11.23 -17.44 2.19
C ASN A 281 12.22 -16.80 1.20
N MET A 282 13.33 -16.24 1.70
CA MET A 282 14.31 -15.46 0.92
C MET A 282 13.67 -14.29 0.14
N GLY A 283 12.57 -13.75 0.65
CA GLY A 283 11.82 -12.70 -0.03
C GLY A 283 12.47 -11.31 0.04
N CYS A 284 13.33 -11.05 1.05
CA CYS A 284 14.14 -9.84 1.13
C CYS A 284 15.45 -10.04 0.39
N GLN A 285 15.63 -9.41 -0.76
CA GLN A 285 16.81 -9.48 -1.60
C GLN A 285 17.57 -8.16 -1.56
N GLY A 286 18.90 -8.21 -1.71
CA GLY A 286 19.73 -7.01 -1.71
C GLY A 286 19.34 -6.08 -2.86
N LYS A 287 19.11 -4.81 -2.54
CA LYS A 287 18.84 -3.79 -3.55
C LYS A 287 20.14 -3.48 -4.27
N LEU A 288 20.21 -3.78 -5.55
CA LEU A 288 21.35 -3.40 -6.37
C LEU A 288 21.35 -1.87 -6.54
N LEU A 289 22.00 -1.18 -5.63
CA LEU A 289 22.27 0.26 -5.76
C LEU A 289 23.32 0.44 -6.86
N LEU A 290 22.90 0.32 -8.11
CA LEU A 290 23.75 0.81 -9.21
C LEU A 290 23.94 2.30 -8.98
N PRO A 291 25.17 2.80 -8.88
CA PRO A 291 25.46 4.23 -8.78
C PRO A 291 25.26 4.90 -10.15
N THR A 292 24.07 4.67 -10.76
CA THR A 292 23.72 5.17 -12.08
C THR A 292 23.80 6.70 -12.23
N PRO A 293 23.47 7.53 -11.22
CA PRO A 293 23.60 8.97 -11.37
C PRO A 293 25.07 9.46 -11.38
N LEU A 294 25.96 8.80 -10.63
CA LEU A 294 27.37 9.19 -10.55
C LEU A 294 28.14 8.75 -11.80
N ILE A 295 27.91 7.54 -12.27
CA ILE A 295 28.54 7.02 -13.49
C ILE A 295 28.07 7.82 -14.71
N PHE A 296 26.77 8.11 -14.82
CA PHE A 296 26.22 8.92 -15.92
C PHE A 296 26.70 10.38 -15.87
N ARG A 297 26.78 11.00 -14.69
CA ARG A 297 27.34 12.34 -14.51
C ARG A 297 28.84 12.40 -14.83
N TYR A 298 29.58 11.36 -14.47
CA TYR A 298 31.00 11.26 -14.79
C TYR A 298 31.19 11.12 -16.31
N PHE A 299 30.43 10.25 -16.96
CA PHE A 299 30.51 10.08 -18.42
C PHE A 299 30.06 11.35 -19.18
N SER A 300 28.96 11.99 -18.78
CA SER A 300 28.48 13.18 -19.48
C SER A 300 29.40 14.39 -19.30
N HIS A 301 30.16 14.45 -18.22
CA HIS A 301 31.07 15.57 -17.96
C HIS A 301 32.43 15.39 -18.65
N TYR A 302 32.85 14.18 -18.90
CA TYR A 302 34.16 13.89 -19.49
C TYR A 302 34.13 13.46 -20.95
N MET A 303 32.97 13.08 -21.50
CA MET A 303 32.85 12.73 -22.92
C MET A 303 33.23 13.82 -23.92
N PRO A 304 32.96 15.14 -23.71
CA PRO A 304 33.36 16.19 -24.66
C PRO A 304 34.87 16.40 -24.77
N TYR A 305 35.65 15.94 -23.80
CA TYR A 305 37.12 16.14 -23.77
C TYR A 305 37.91 14.96 -24.35
N PHE A 306 37.21 13.90 -24.84
CA PHE A 306 37.83 12.65 -25.26
C PHE A 306 38.41 12.65 -26.69
N ASP A 307 38.25 13.73 -27.43
CA ASP A 307 38.60 13.73 -28.87
C ASP A 307 40.05 14.12 -29.20
N SER A 308 40.89 14.43 -28.23
CA SER A 308 42.22 14.92 -28.66
C SER A 308 43.49 14.41 -27.97
N TYR A 309 43.47 13.84 -26.77
CA TYR A 309 44.75 13.39 -26.14
C TYR A 309 44.53 12.46 -24.97
N ILE A 310 44.34 11.13 -25.15
CA ILE A 310 44.47 10.19 -24.03
C ILE A 310 45.30 8.99 -24.45
N ASP A 311 46.38 8.79 -23.69
CA ASP A 311 47.25 7.61 -23.72
C ASP A 311 46.42 6.33 -23.39
N HIS A 312 46.53 5.34 -24.24
CA HIS A 312 45.82 4.05 -24.11
C HIS A 312 46.02 3.39 -22.75
N SER A 313 47.12 3.67 -22.06
CA SER A 313 47.45 3.18 -20.72
C SER A 313 46.51 3.71 -19.64
N PHE A 314 46.12 4.99 -19.74
CA PHE A 314 45.23 5.61 -18.74
C PHE A 314 43.78 5.09 -18.83
N PHE A 315 43.31 4.84 -20.05
CA PHE A 315 42.01 4.28 -20.29
C PHE A 315 41.89 2.84 -19.77
N PHE A 316 42.95 2.05 -19.95
CA PHE A 316 43.05 0.68 -19.46
C PHE A 316 43.08 0.64 -17.94
N LEU A 317 43.81 1.53 -17.29
CA LEU A 317 43.86 1.70 -15.83
C LEU A 317 42.53 2.14 -15.25
N LEU A 318 41.78 3.02 -15.93
CA LEU A 318 40.45 3.46 -15.50
C LEU A 318 39.44 2.32 -15.56
N LEU A 319 39.45 1.52 -16.64
CA LEU A 319 38.60 0.34 -16.79
C LEU A 319 38.94 -0.74 -15.75
N LEU A 320 40.23 -0.96 -15.50
CA LEU A 320 40.71 -1.90 -14.47
C LEU A 320 40.26 -1.45 -13.07
N ASN A 321 40.33 -0.16 -12.75
CA ASN A 321 39.85 0.38 -11.49
C ASN A 321 38.32 0.24 -11.34
N ILE A 322 37.55 0.49 -12.41
CA ILE A 322 36.08 0.30 -12.38
C ILE A 322 35.74 -1.17 -12.20
N CYS A 323 36.39 -2.08 -12.91
CA CYS A 323 36.19 -3.53 -12.75
C CYS A 323 36.62 -4.02 -11.36
N LEU A 324 37.71 -3.51 -10.83
CA LEU A 324 38.20 -3.82 -9.48
C LEU A 324 37.21 -3.30 -8.40
N TYR A 325 36.68 -2.08 -8.60
CA TYR A 325 35.70 -1.49 -7.71
C TYR A 325 34.39 -2.29 -7.70
N ILE A 326 33.91 -2.68 -8.88
CA ILE A 326 32.73 -3.56 -9.01
C ILE A 326 33.00 -4.92 -8.36
N TYR A 327 34.17 -5.51 -8.58
CA TYR A 327 34.56 -6.80 -7.98
C TYR A 327 34.66 -6.72 -6.46
N ILE A 328 35.28 -5.66 -5.91
CA ILE A 328 35.36 -5.44 -4.45
C ILE A 328 33.95 -5.22 -3.86
N TYR A 329 33.09 -4.50 -4.59
CA TYR A 329 31.72 -4.23 -4.17
C TYR A 329 30.88 -5.53 -4.13
N ILE A 330 31.03 -6.40 -5.15
CA ILE A 330 30.39 -7.72 -5.18
C ILE A 330 30.90 -8.60 -4.02
N LEU A 331 32.20 -8.61 -3.75
CA LEU A 331 32.79 -9.35 -2.61
C LEU A 331 32.35 -8.79 -1.24
N ALA A 332 32.10 -7.49 -1.15
CA ALA A 332 31.61 -6.86 0.08
C ALA A 332 30.14 -7.25 0.36
N ILE A 333 29.33 -7.38 -0.70
CA ILE A 333 27.94 -7.87 -0.61
C ILE A 333 27.94 -9.35 -0.19
N ASP A 334 28.78 -10.19 -0.79
CA ASP A 334 28.88 -11.62 -0.49
C ASP A 334 29.38 -11.91 0.93
N ARG A 335 30.18 -11.02 1.51
CA ARG A 335 30.62 -11.10 2.92
C ARG A 335 29.62 -10.54 3.91
N SER A 336 28.66 -9.75 3.47
CA SER A 336 27.56 -9.21 4.32
C SER A 336 26.30 -10.07 4.24
N ALA A 337 26.28 -11.09 3.38
CA ALA A 337 25.29 -12.16 3.28
C ALA A 337 25.76 -13.36 4.15
#